data_4350828d54b7b710e46157e85c7ab9c9
#
_entry.id   4350828d54b7b710e46157e85c7ab9c9
#
_cell.length_a   1.000
_cell.length_b   1.000
_cell.length_c   1.000
_cell.angle_alpha   90.00
_cell.angle_beta   90.00
_cell.angle_gamma   90.00
#
_symmetry.space_group_name_H-M   'P 1'
#
loop_
_entity.id
_entity.type
_entity.pdbx_description
1 polymer ?
#
loop_
_entity_poly.entity_id
_entity_poly.type
_entity_poly.pdbx_seq_one_letter_code
_entity_poly.pdbx_strand_id
1 'polypeptide(L)'
;MVTSDNGPTHNSYTNTNWFDCAHPFRSDRGWTKRSLHEGGIRMPFIVAWGDRISPAVSDYVGYFPDVMPTLCDIAGVKAPKSDGISFLPTLLGKRQKSHDYLYWEFPPFKQDRGWLSIRMGQWKGLVESVADGNTDMQLFDITIDPREEHNVAADNPKIIKAMWQAVKESHTEIENPLFRLDITYPKQ
;
A
#
# COMPACT_ATOMS: atom_id res chain seq x y z
N MET A 1 -3.89 -18.73 -5.66
CA MET A 1 -3.13 -17.54 -5.19
C MET A 1 -2.54 -17.82 -3.83
N VAL A 2 -1.32 -17.40 -3.59
CA VAL A 2 -0.62 -17.46 -2.30
C VAL A 2 -0.10 -16.06 -1.99
N THR A 3 -0.44 -15.53 -0.83
CA THR A 3 -0.02 -14.23 -0.33
C THR A 3 -0.19 -14.19 1.19
N SER A 4 0.13 -13.07 1.83
CA SER A 4 -0.19 -12.78 3.22
C SER A 4 -1.11 -11.56 3.30
N ASP A 5 -1.84 -11.42 4.39
CA ASP A 5 -2.72 -10.27 4.65
C ASP A 5 -1.94 -9.00 5.03
N ASN A 6 -0.75 -9.17 5.62
CA ASN A 6 0.15 -8.08 6.04
C ASN A 6 1.58 -8.58 6.20
N GLY A 7 2.50 -7.66 6.44
CA GLY A 7 3.89 -7.95 6.74
C GLY A 7 4.10 -8.77 8.03
N PRO A 8 5.34 -9.24 8.26
CA PRO A 8 5.68 -10.08 9.39
C PRO A 8 5.36 -9.41 10.73
N THR A 9 5.00 -10.22 11.72
CA THR A 9 4.63 -9.76 13.06
C THR A 9 5.83 -9.84 14.00
N HIS A 10 6.22 -8.71 14.57
CA HIS A 10 7.16 -8.68 15.68
C HIS A 10 6.45 -8.96 17.00
N ASN A 11 6.81 -10.05 17.68
CA ASN A 11 6.24 -10.43 18.98
C ASN A 11 7.28 -11.15 19.85
N SER A 12 6.84 -11.69 21.01
CA SER A 12 7.74 -12.38 21.94
C SER A 12 8.41 -13.64 21.38
N TYR A 13 7.87 -14.20 20.29
CA TYR A 13 8.38 -15.42 19.66
C TYR A 13 9.05 -15.17 18.31
N THR A 14 8.85 -14.01 17.72
CA THR A 14 9.39 -13.67 16.40
C THR A 14 10.07 -12.30 16.46
N ASN A 15 11.40 -12.31 16.37
CA ASN A 15 12.19 -11.10 16.22
C ASN A 15 12.38 -10.83 14.72
N THR A 16 11.60 -9.90 14.17
CA THR A 16 11.63 -9.58 12.74
C THR A 16 12.96 -9.02 12.28
N ASN A 17 13.65 -8.25 13.14
CA ASN A 17 14.97 -7.70 12.84
C ASN A 17 16.03 -8.82 12.72
N TRP A 18 16.03 -9.73 13.69
CA TRP A 18 17.01 -10.84 13.69
C TRP A 18 16.91 -11.73 12.45
N PHE A 19 15.68 -12.03 12.05
CA PHE A 19 15.41 -12.90 10.90
C PHE A 19 15.33 -12.15 9.57
N ASP A 20 15.41 -10.81 9.60
CA ASP A 20 15.17 -9.94 8.42
C ASP A 20 13.95 -10.36 7.60
N CYS A 21 12.84 -10.56 8.32
CA CYS A 21 11.63 -11.22 7.80
C CYS A 21 10.93 -10.44 6.67
N ALA A 22 11.19 -9.14 6.53
CA ALA A 22 10.59 -8.29 5.50
C ALA A 22 11.56 -7.96 4.36
N HIS A 23 12.75 -8.60 4.32
CA HIS A 23 13.73 -8.34 3.25
C HIS A 23 13.08 -8.32 1.84
N PRO A 24 13.39 -7.36 0.97
CA PRO A 24 14.42 -6.30 1.06
C PRO A 24 14.00 -5.03 1.82
N PHE A 25 12.80 -5.00 2.40
CA PHE A 25 12.27 -3.87 3.17
C PHE A 25 12.81 -3.89 4.60
N ARG A 26 12.56 -2.81 5.36
CA ARG A 26 12.93 -2.78 6.77
C ARG A 26 12.13 -3.78 7.58
N SER A 27 12.85 -4.54 8.39
CA SER A 27 12.28 -5.56 9.28
C SER A 27 12.15 -5.10 10.73
N ASP A 28 12.46 -3.83 11.03
CA ASP A 28 12.42 -3.26 12.36
C ASP A 28 11.01 -3.31 12.96
N ARG A 29 10.96 -3.38 14.29
CA ARG A 29 9.70 -3.24 15.02
C ARG A 29 9.08 -1.88 14.70
N GLY A 30 7.80 -1.87 14.29
CA GLY A 30 7.09 -0.68 13.84
C GLY A 30 7.15 -0.44 12.32
N TRP A 31 7.97 -1.20 11.58
CA TRP A 31 8.11 -1.13 10.12
C TRP A 31 7.46 -2.31 9.39
N THR A 32 6.94 -3.25 10.14
CA THR A 32 6.30 -4.46 9.65
C THR A 32 4.80 -4.43 9.93
N LYS A 33 4.15 -5.50 10.34
CA LYS A 33 2.71 -5.51 10.65
C LYS A 33 2.28 -4.31 11.49
N ARG A 34 1.17 -3.69 11.13
CA ARG A 34 0.57 -2.46 11.69
C ARG A 34 1.25 -1.16 11.25
N SER A 35 2.12 -1.19 10.26
CA SER A 35 2.62 0.02 9.63
C SER A 35 2.23 0.06 8.17
N LEU A 36 2.23 1.26 7.58
CA LEU A 36 2.04 1.46 6.15
C LEU A 36 3.37 1.58 5.39
N HIS A 37 4.49 1.26 6.05
CA HIS A 37 5.77 1.07 5.39
C HIS A 37 5.76 -0.17 4.48
N GLU A 38 6.71 -0.24 3.52
CA GLU A 38 6.81 -1.37 2.59
C GLU A 38 6.86 -2.72 3.31
N GLY A 39 7.62 -2.82 4.40
CA GLY A 39 7.68 -4.04 5.22
C GLY A 39 6.36 -4.45 5.88
N GLY A 40 5.41 -3.54 5.99
CA GLY A 40 4.08 -3.78 6.57
C GLY A 40 3.01 -4.13 5.53
N ILE A 41 3.11 -3.60 4.31
CA ILE A 41 2.06 -3.69 3.29
C ILE A 41 2.49 -4.40 1.99
N ARG A 42 3.77 -4.62 1.75
CA ARG A 42 4.25 -5.27 0.53
C ARG A 42 4.54 -6.75 0.76
N MET A 43 3.58 -7.57 0.36
CA MET A 43 3.60 -9.03 0.56
C MET A 43 4.06 -9.76 -0.70
N PRO A 44 4.67 -10.94 -0.55
CA PRO A 44 4.78 -11.87 -1.67
C PRO A 44 3.40 -12.16 -2.26
N PHE A 45 3.31 -12.18 -3.58
CA PHE A 45 2.07 -12.49 -4.29
C PHE A 45 2.35 -13.46 -5.42
N ILE A 46 1.86 -14.68 -5.31
CA ILE A 46 2.11 -15.78 -6.24
C ILE A 46 0.77 -16.28 -6.78
N VAL A 47 0.67 -16.39 -8.10
CA VAL A 47 -0.49 -16.95 -8.77
C VAL A 47 -0.08 -18.17 -9.58
N ALA A 48 -0.84 -19.23 -9.47
CA ALA A 48 -0.74 -20.40 -10.35
C ALA A 48 -2.13 -20.74 -10.90
N TRP A 49 -2.19 -21.06 -12.19
CA TRP A 49 -3.45 -21.41 -12.86
C TRP A 49 -3.22 -22.48 -13.95
N GLY A 50 -2.68 -23.61 -13.52
CA GLY A 50 -2.39 -24.74 -14.41
C GLY A 50 -1.65 -24.30 -15.69
N ASP A 51 -2.11 -24.79 -16.82
CA ASP A 51 -1.54 -24.47 -18.15
C ASP A 51 -2.06 -23.14 -18.74
N ARG A 52 -2.85 -22.38 -17.97
CA ARG A 52 -3.45 -21.11 -18.44
C ARG A 52 -2.48 -19.94 -18.39
N ILE A 53 -1.51 -20.00 -17.51
CA ILE A 53 -0.47 -18.98 -17.37
C ILE A 53 0.91 -19.64 -17.36
N SER A 54 1.87 -18.99 -18.03
CA SER A 54 3.27 -19.43 -18.03
C SER A 54 4.01 -18.86 -16.82
N PRO A 55 5.07 -19.53 -16.32
CA PRO A 55 5.93 -18.99 -15.30
C PRO A 55 6.54 -17.65 -15.74
N ALA A 56 6.35 -16.62 -14.94
CA ALA A 56 6.89 -15.28 -15.20
C ALA A 56 6.98 -14.49 -13.89
N VAL A 57 7.74 -13.40 -13.91
CA VAL A 57 7.75 -12.37 -12.87
C VAL A 57 7.16 -11.09 -13.48
N SER A 58 6.39 -10.34 -12.70
CA SER A 58 5.76 -9.11 -13.16
C SER A 58 6.04 -7.96 -12.19
N ASP A 59 6.36 -6.80 -12.74
CA ASP A 59 6.51 -5.54 -12.00
C ASP A 59 5.19 -4.75 -11.89
N TYR A 60 4.05 -5.39 -12.18
CA TYR A 60 2.75 -4.75 -12.01
C TYR A 60 2.53 -4.32 -10.56
N VAL A 61 2.25 -3.04 -10.40
CA VAL A 61 1.96 -2.45 -9.09
C VAL A 61 0.48 -2.57 -8.81
N GLY A 62 0.12 -3.59 -8.04
CA GLY A 62 -1.26 -3.85 -7.64
C GLY A 62 -1.41 -3.90 -6.13
N TYR A 63 -2.66 -4.07 -5.67
CA TYR A 63 -3.00 -4.20 -4.26
C TYR A 63 -4.24 -5.09 -4.08
N PHE A 64 -4.63 -5.37 -2.83
CA PHE A 64 -5.72 -6.31 -2.55
C PHE A 64 -7.06 -6.02 -3.23
N PRO A 65 -7.52 -4.77 -3.38
CA PRO A 65 -8.73 -4.46 -4.14
C PRO A 65 -8.76 -5.01 -5.57
N ASP A 66 -7.60 -5.29 -6.19
CA ASP A 66 -7.49 -5.84 -7.55
C ASP A 66 -7.89 -7.31 -7.65
N VAL A 67 -7.88 -8.02 -6.52
CA VAL A 67 -8.16 -9.47 -6.51
C VAL A 67 -9.60 -9.76 -6.94
N MET A 68 -10.57 -9.04 -6.40
CA MET A 68 -11.99 -9.28 -6.71
C MET A 68 -12.31 -9.06 -8.19
N PRO A 69 -12.01 -7.92 -8.82
CA PRO A 69 -12.26 -7.74 -10.25
C PRO A 69 -11.50 -8.74 -11.12
N THR A 70 -10.30 -9.20 -10.70
CA THR A 70 -9.58 -10.25 -11.43
C THR A 70 -10.32 -11.59 -11.37
N LEU A 71 -10.83 -11.98 -10.21
CA LEU A 71 -11.62 -13.23 -10.08
C LEU A 71 -12.93 -13.15 -10.86
N CYS A 72 -13.58 -11.99 -10.87
CA CYS A 72 -14.79 -11.75 -11.68
C CYS A 72 -14.49 -11.89 -13.18
N ASP A 73 -13.40 -11.33 -13.68
CA ASP A 73 -12.98 -11.47 -15.07
C ASP A 73 -12.68 -12.93 -15.43
N ILE A 74 -12.00 -13.65 -14.55
CA ILE A 74 -11.73 -15.08 -14.74
C ILE A 74 -13.04 -15.88 -14.82
N ALA A 75 -14.03 -15.52 -14.01
CA ALA A 75 -15.34 -16.19 -13.96
C ALA A 75 -16.29 -15.72 -15.07
N GLY A 76 -15.93 -14.70 -15.85
CA GLY A 76 -16.80 -14.12 -16.88
C GLY A 76 -18.01 -13.39 -16.31
N VAL A 77 -17.92 -12.86 -15.07
CA VAL A 77 -19.00 -12.11 -14.42
C VAL A 77 -18.59 -10.66 -14.21
N LYS A 78 -19.58 -9.76 -14.15
CA LYS A 78 -19.33 -8.34 -13.90
C LYS A 78 -18.88 -8.12 -12.45
N ALA A 79 -17.74 -7.48 -12.27
CA ALA A 79 -17.27 -7.06 -10.96
C ALA A 79 -18.16 -5.93 -10.37
N PRO A 80 -18.41 -5.91 -9.06
CA PRO A 80 -18.99 -4.76 -8.40
C PRO A 80 -18.05 -3.55 -8.50
N LYS A 81 -18.58 -2.35 -8.30
CA LYS A 81 -17.76 -1.13 -8.24
C LYS A 81 -16.76 -1.23 -7.09
N SER A 82 -15.48 -1.03 -7.37
CA SER A 82 -14.38 -1.03 -6.40
C SER A 82 -13.23 -0.19 -6.94
N ASP A 83 -12.23 0.06 -6.10
CA ASP A 83 -11.01 0.78 -6.48
C ASP A 83 -10.02 -0.12 -7.23
N GLY A 84 -10.30 -1.42 -7.28
CA GLY A 84 -9.43 -2.41 -7.91
C GLY A 84 -9.52 -2.43 -9.43
N ILE A 85 -8.41 -2.79 -10.05
CA ILE A 85 -8.28 -3.05 -11.48
C ILE A 85 -7.91 -4.52 -11.66
N SER A 86 -8.63 -5.23 -12.54
CA SER A 86 -8.28 -6.62 -12.85
C SER A 86 -6.85 -6.73 -13.40
N PHE A 87 -6.03 -7.60 -12.80
CA PHE A 87 -4.70 -7.94 -13.30
C PHE A 87 -4.69 -9.22 -14.15
N LEU A 88 -5.85 -9.69 -14.60
CA LEU A 88 -5.93 -10.82 -15.53
C LEU A 88 -5.09 -10.59 -16.80
N PRO A 89 -5.03 -9.38 -17.41
CA PRO A 89 -4.14 -9.13 -18.52
C PRO A 89 -2.67 -9.42 -18.20
N THR A 90 -2.18 -9.03 -17.03
CA THR A 90 -0.81 -9.35 -16.55
C THR A 90 -0.58 -10.86 -16.49
N LEU A 91 -1.52 -11.61 -15.90
CA LEU A 91 -1.42 -13.07 -15.82
C LEU A 91 -1.35 -13.75 -17.20
N LEU A 92 -1.99 -13.16 -18.20
CA LEU A 92 -2.03 -13.67 -19.56
C LEU A 92 -0.93 -13.08 -20.48
N GLY A 93 0.06 -12.37 -19.91
CA GLY A 93 1.14 -11.73 -20.67
C GLY A 93 0.68 -10.61 -21.62
N LYS A 94 -0.45 -9.96 -21.31
CA LYS A 94 -1.05 -8.89 -22.13
C LYS A 94 -0.76 -7.51 -21.49
N ARG A 95 -1.03 -6.45 -22.27
CA ARG A 95 -0.92 -5.07 -21.78
C ARG A 95 -1.87 -4.83 -20.60
N GLN A 96 -1.32 -4.38 -19.49
CA GLN A 96 -2.01 -4.10 -18.25
C GLN A 96 -2.27 -2.60 -18.08
N LYS A 97 -3.47 -2.24 -17.62
CA LYS A 97 -3.78 -0.89 -17.16
C LYS A 97 -3.15 -0.71 -15.77
N SER A 98 -2.43 0.37 -15.56
CA SER A 98 -1.87 0.73 -14.26
C SER A 98 -2.86 1.57 -13.45
N HIS A 99 -2.68 1.56 -12.13
CA HIS A 99 -3.28 2.56 -11.26
C HIS A 99 -2.57 3.90 -11.41
N ASP A 100 -3.32 4.99 -11.30
CA ASP A 100 -2.75 6.34 -11.23
C ASP A 100 -2.07 6.54 -9.87
N TYR A 101 -2.66 5.99 -8.82
CA TYR A 101 -2.10 5.90 -7.47
C TYR A 101 -2.73 4.74 -6.69
N LEU A 102 -2.08 4.34 -5.60
CA LEU A 102 -2.62 3.43 -4.58
C LEU A 102 -2.71 4.18 -3.26
N TYR A 103 -3.78 3.95 -2.50
CA TYR A 103 -4.04 4.65 -1.25
C TYR A 103 -4.39 3.69 -0.13
N TRP A 104 -3.87 3.96 1.08
CA TRP A 104 -4.13 3.19 2.29
C TRP A 104 -4.35 4.11 3.48
N GLU A 105 -5.27 3.71 4.34
CA GLU A 105 -5.49 4.28 5.66
C GLU A 105 -5.36 3.19 6.71
N PHE A 106 -4.76 3.52 7.83
CA PHE A 106 -4.77 2.72 9.03
C PHE A 106 -5.37 3.57 10.16
N PRO A 107 -6.59 3.22 10.64
CA PRO A 107 -7.28 4.03 11.63
C PRO A 107 -6.55 4.05 12.97
N PRO A 108 -6.84 5.04 13.84
CA PRO A 108 -6.31 5.06 15.20
C PRO A 108 -6.70 3.78 15.95
N PHE A 109 -5.72 3.15 16.60
CA PHE A 109 -5.96 1.96 17.40
C PHE A 109 -5.04 1.94 18.62
N LYS A 110 -5.60 1.95 19.83
CA LYS A 110 -4.86 2.03 21.10
C LYS A 110 -3.99 3.29 21.15
N GLN A 111 -2.67 3.11 21.08
CA GLN A 111 -1.68 4.20 21.10
C GLN A 111 -1.33 4.73 19.70
N ASP A 112 -1.67 3.98 18.64
CA ASP A 112 -1.47 4.42 17.27
C ASP A 112 -2.46 5.54 16.94
N ARG A 113 -1.94 6.64 16.40
CA ARG A 113 -2.71 7.86 16.12
C ARG A 113 -3.19 7.95 14.66
N GLY A 114 -3.22 6.79 13.98
CA GLY A 114 -3.63 6.67 12.59
C GLY A 114 -2.54 7.07 11.60
N TRP A 115 -2.57 6.41 10.47
CA TRP A 115 -1.60 6.56 9.39
C TRP A 115 -2.34 6.67 8.06
N LEU A 116 -1.75 7.38 7.11
CA LEU A 116 -2.11 7.28 5.71
C LEU A 116 -0.87 7.08 4.86
N SER A 117 -1.03 6.38 3.75
CA SER A 117 0.03 6.22 2.76
C SER A 117 -0.55 6.31 1.36
N ILE A 118 0.23 6.88 0.44
CA ILE A 118 -0.11 6.98 -0.97
C ILE A 118 1.11 6.65 -1.82
N ARG A 119 0.90 5.82 -2.84
CA ARG A 119 1.92 5.51 -3.83
C ARG A 119 1.53 6.03 -5.20
N MET A 120 2.40 6.83 -5.82
CA MET A 120 2.27 7.34 -7.19
C MET A 120 3.52 6.96 -7.99
N GLY A 121 3.40 5.93 -8.82
CA GLY A 121 4.56 5.38 -9.53
C GLY A 121 5.66 4.90 -8.58
N GLN A 122 6.84 5.52 -8.66
CA GLN A 122 8.00 5.24 -7.81
C GLN A 122 7.92 5.90 -6.42
N TRP A 123 7.09 6.92 -6.29
CA TRP A 123 7.00 7.72 -5.09
C TRP A 123 6.02 7.15 -4.09
N LYS A 124 6.41 7.14 -2.83
CA LYS A 124 5.54 6.78 -1.70
C LYS A 124 5.53 7.89 -0.68
N GLY A 125 4.33 8.43 -0.43
CA GLY A 125 4.03 9.36 0.65
C GLY A 125 3.52 8.62 1.87
N LEU A 126 3.92 9.04 3.06
CA LEU A 126 3.51 8.49 4.34
C LEU A 126 3.27 9.61 5.34
N VAL A 127 2.15 9.56 6.05
CA VAL A 127 1.86 10.45 7.19
C VAL A 127 1.49 9.59 8.38
N GLU A 128 2.20 9.79 9.48
CA GLU A 128 1.93 9.19 10.78
C GLU A 128 1.16 10.17 11.67
N SER A 129 0.51 9.66 12.71
CA SER A 129 -0.20 10.49 13.70
C SER A 129 -1.24 11.44 13.08
N VAL A 130 -1.96 10.96 12.09
CA VAL A 130 -2.96 11.74 11.35
C VAL A 130 -4.06 12.29 12.26
N ALA A 131 -4.49 11.51 13.26
CA ALA A 131 -5.51 11.93 14.23
C ALA A 131 -5.05 13.08 15.18
N ASP A 132 -3.76 13.38 15.20
CA ASP A 132 -3.20 14.53 15.92
C ASP A 132 -3.10 15.79 15.02
N GLY A 133 -3.65 15.71 13.80
CA GLY A 133 -3.62 16.80 12.82
C GLY A 133 -2.29 16.94 12.10
N ASN A 134 -1.42 15.90 12.15
CA ASN A 134 -0.16 15.91 11.43
C ASN A 134 -0.39 15.95 9.91
N THR A 135 0.29 16.86 9.22
CA THR A 135 0.27 17.03 7.77
C THR A 135 1.64 16.87 7.13
N ASP A 136 2.66 16.52 7.92
CA ASP A 136 4.03 16.36 7.43
C ASP A 136 4.17 15.02 6.70
N MET A 137 3.94 15.04 5.41
CA MET A 137 4.12 13.87 4.56
C MET A 137 5.58 13.60 4.31
N GLN A 138 6.07 12.46 4.74
CA GLN A 138 7.36 11.91 4.32
C GLN A 138 7.24 11.40 2.88
N LEU A 139 8.30 11.51 2.09
CA LEU A 139 8.34 11.06 0.70
C LEU A 139 9.56 10.19 0.46
N PHE A 140 9.35 9.05 -0.17
CA PHE A 140 10.41 8.10 -0.49
C PHE A 140 10.34 7.70 -1.97
N ASP A 141 11.49 7.59 -2.63
CA ASP A 141 11.61 6.89 -3.91
C ASP A 141 11.87 5.40 -3.65
N ILE A 142 10.80 4.62 -3.60
CA ILE A 142 10.87 3.20 -3.22
C ILE A 142 11.51 2.29 -4.27
N THR A 143 11.93 2.82 -5.42
CA THR A 143 12.68 2.06 -6.42
C THR A 143 14.17 2.01 -6.11
N ILE A 144 14.70 3.04 -5.47
CA ILE A 144 16.11 3.15 -5.06
C ILE A 144 16.28 3.10 -3.54
N ASP A 145 15.21 3.38 -2.79
CA ASP A 145 15.16 3.34 -1.34
C ASP A 145 13.98 2.47 -0.85
N PRO A 146 14.01 1.15 -1.09
CA PRO A 146 12.93 0.25 -0.66
C PRO A 146 12.84 0.11 0.87
N ARG A 147 13.82 0.61 1.60
CA ARG A 147 13.85 0.60 3.07
C ARG A 147 13.28 1.87 3.69
N GLU A 148 12.90 2.86 2.87
CA GLU A 148 12.29 4.13 3.31
C GLU A 148 13.16 4.86 4.36
N GLU A 149 14.47 4.93 4.11
CA GLU A 149 15.46 5.52 5.01
C GLU A 149 15.75 7.01 4.71
N HIS A 150 15.41 7.49 3.50
CA HIS A 150 15.76 8.81 3.02
C HIS A 150 14.51 9.61 2.63
N ASN A 151 14.01 10.43 3.55
CA ASN A 151 12.89 11.33 3.28
C ASN A 151 13.33 12.49 2.36
N VAL A 152 12.79 12.54 1.15
CA VAL A 152 13.08 13.54 0.12
C VAL A 152 11.93 14.54 -0.10
N ALA A 153 11.01 14.67 0.85
CA ALA A 153 9.83 15.53 0.73
C ALA A 153 10.19 17.01 0.49
N ALA A 154 11.23 17.50 1.16
CA ALA A 154 11.66 18.89 1.07
C ALA A 154 12.09 19.30 -0.36
N ASP A 155 12.67 18.35 -1.10
CA ASP A 155 13.15 18.57 -2.46
C ASP A 155 12.05 18.35 -3.53
N ASN A 156 10.89 17.83 -3.12
CA ASN A 156 9.82 17.40 -4.03
C ASN A 156 8.43 17.99 -3.69
N PRO A 157 8.28 19.31 -3.47
CA PRO A 157 7.01 19.90 -3.01
C PRO A 157 5.86 19.71 -4.00
N LYS A 158 6.15 19.60 -5.30
CA LYS A 158 5.12 19.36 -6.34
C LYS A 158 4.52 17.97 -6.23
N ILE A 159 5.34 16.97 -5.88
CA ILE A 159 4.88 15.58 -5.69
C ILE A 159 4.03 15.51 -4.43
N ILE A 160 4.49 16.10 -3.34
CA ILE A 160 3.71 16.22 -2.08
C ILE A 160 2.34 16.84 -2.33
N LYS A 161 2.27 17.95 -3.08
CA LYS A 161 1.00 18.59 -3.43
C LYS A 161 0.07 17.66 -4.23
N ALA A 162 0.61 16.96 -5.22
CA ALA A 162 -0.17 16.01 -6.03
C ALA A 162 -0.68 14.84 -5.17
N MET A 163 0.14 14.31 -4.26
CA MET A 163 -0.25 13.25 -3.34
C MET A 163 -1.36 13.69 -2.39
N TRP A 164 -1.27 14.87 -1.80
CA TRP A 164 -2.34 15.41 -0.94
C TRP A 164 -3.65 15.62 -1.70
N GLN A 165 -3.58 15.99 -2.98
CA GLN A 165 -4.79 16.06 -3.82
C GLN A 165 -5.42 14.67 -4.01
N ALA A 166 -4.61 13.67 -4.31
CA ALA A 166 -5.08 12.29 -4.46
C ALA A 166 -5.61 11.70 -3.13
N VAL A 167 -4.98 12.01 -2.00
CA VAL A 167 -5.51 11.66 -0.66
C VAL A 167 -6.91 12.23 -0.47
N LYS A 168 -7.12 13.51 -0.80
CA LYS A 168 -8.42 14.17 -0.68
C LYS A 168 -9.49 13.54 -1.58
N GLU A 169 -9.11 13.04 -2.74
CA GLU A 169 -10.01 12.38 -3.69
C GLU A 169 -10.36 10.94 -3.27
N SER A 170 -9.45 10.29 -2.53
CA SER A 170 -9.58 8.88 -2.14
C SER A 170 -10.22 8.67 -0.78
N HIS A 171 -10.02 9.61 0.14
CA HIS A 171 -10.55 9.50 1.49
C HIS A 171 -12.06 9.39 1.49
N THR A 172 -12.58 8.41 2.20
CA THR A 172 -14.01 8.22 2.42
C THR A 172 -14.27 8.16 3.92
N GLU A 173 -15.18 8.99 4.42
CA GLU A 173 -15.55 8.95 5.83
C GLU A 173 -16.11 7.59 6.23
N ILE A 174 -15.58 7.04 7.31
CA ILE A 174 -16.04 5.78 7.89
C ILE A 174 -17.22 6.05 8.82
N GLU A 175 -18.31 5.32 8.62
CA GLU A 175 -19.54 5.47 9.44
C GLU A 175 -19.29 5.17 10.93
N ASN A 176 -18.44 4.16 11.23
CA ASN A 176 -18.13 3.78 12.60
C ASN A 176 -17.09 4.73 13.22
N PRO A 177 -17.47 5.56 14.21
CA PRO A 177 -16.55 6.54 14.80
C PRO A 177 -15.31 5.95 15.47
N LEU A 178 -15.33 4.67 15.84
CA LEU A 178 -14.17 3.99 16.43
C LEU A 178 -13.00 3.79 15.44
N PHE A 179 -13.30 3.82 14.14
CA PHE A 179 -12.31 3.64 13.07
C PHE A 179 -12.14 4.90 12.22
N ARG A 180 -12.76 6.00 12.63
CA ARG A 180 -12.71 7.25 11.90
C ARG A 180 -11.31 7.84 11.93
N LEU A 181 -10.81 8.22 10.77
CA LEU A 181 -9.56 8.94 10.60
C LEU A 181 -9.89 10.36 10.12
N ASP A 182 -9.88 11.32 11.05
CA ASP A 182 -10.13 12.73 10.72
C ASP A 182 -8.83 13.32 10.13
N ILE A 183 -8.81 13.50 8.81
CA ILE A 183 -7.64 13.98 8.09
C ILE A 183 -7.63 15.51 8.06
N THR A 184 -6.57 16.10 8.60
CA THR A 184 -6.24 17.51 8.38
C THR A 184 -5.46 17.65 7.09
N TYR A 185 -5.87 18.59 6.24
CA TYR A 185 -5.17 18.86 4.98
C TYR A 185 -4.27 20.07 5.12
N PRO A 186 -3.06 20.08 4.48
CA PRO A 186 -2.19 21.27 4.49
C PRO A 186 -2.91 22.48 3.89
N LYS A 187 -2.66 23.65 4.46
CA LYS A 187 -3.14 24.91 3.87
C LYS A 187 -2.49 25.10 2.50
N GLN A 188 -3.30 25.44 1.52
CA GLN A 188 -2.83 25.69 0.14
C GLN A 188 -1.99 26.95 0.08
#